data_e2dc629fd0a43859356271626804f6dc
#
_entry.id   e2dc629fd0a43859356271626804f6dc
#
_cell.length_a   1.000
_cell.length_b   1.000
_cell.length_c   1.000
_cell.angle_alpha   90.00
_cell.angle_beta   90.00
_cell.angle_gamma   90.00
#
_symmetry.space_group_name_H-M   'P 1'
#
loop_
_entity.id
_entity.type
_entity.pdbx_description
1 polymer ?
#
loop_
_entity_poly.entity_id
_entity_poly.type
_entity_poly.pdbx_seq_one_letter_code
_entity_poly.pdbx_strand_id
1 'polypeptide(L)'
;MKLAMRLSRRRLGIICVTSATLLTFTGSPQAAAPAERQTAASAAKQALGRAATAAELRDATLGYRAGGRADSLVTGATAAPPYKKLWTRDFGRVVSAPVAIGDKVFAVVNADDGTEGGPRMMLVGIEAATGKDLWPAVRLEQNEPQAGVAYGGGLLYTQTARGTIAAWDPATGRQKWSLKLASASMQYPPVWYDGLVYLQDGRGTALALRADTGAKVWEAPLSEFSWAPTVVDASGVWIGFDSLGWHHLDLKTGAELHSFHVPGVWGAYGNPVALGAGAAWTRSYDSDDVTVTAWDQKTGKAVRKLPADATPAFGPGRVYVAHLGKVRALDAVTYKAAWTYTSSVEAATVRLVAGGHVYVEDADGRLVVLDEKTGKVTWSYRRYPEPHPQSNIDAEDDIRGFAVPGIATARSRLFVPSAEGTLIAFGKA
;
A
#
# COMPACT_ATOMS: atom_id res chain seq x y z
N MET A 1 35.52 44.86 25.10
CA MET A 1 35.15 46.29 25.22
C MET A 1 33.63 46.32 25.52
N LYS A 2 33.29 46.81 26.70
CA LYS A 2 31.95 46.91 27.30
C LYS A 2 31.08 47.96 26.61
N LEU A 3 29.74 47.73 26.54
CA LEU A 3 28.66 48.69 26.82
C LEU A 3 27.34 47.95 26.53
N ALA A 4 26.55 47.64 27.37
CA ALA A 4 25.69 48.00 28.50
C ALA A 4 24.55 49.00 28.16
N MET A 5 23.32 48.48 28.40
CA MET A 5 22.11 49.14 28.91
C MET A 5 21.35 50.17 28.07
N ARG A 6 20.04 49.95 27.88
CA ARG A 6 18.99 50.61 28.71
C ARG A 6 17.56 50.08 28.47
N LEU A 7 16.94 49.72 29.59
CA LEU A 7 15.48 49.51 29.76
C LEU A 7 14.76 50.86 29.73
N SER A 8 13.52 50.85 29.24
CA SER A 8 12.53 51.86 29.64
C SER A 8 11.14 51.23 29.72
N ARG A 9 10.64 51.12 30.94
CA ARG A 9 9.21 50.88 31.28
C ARG A 9 8.43 52.15 31.15
N ARG A 10 7.18 52.12 30.64
CA ARG A 10 6.08 53.01 31.10
C ARG A 10 4.78 52.26 31.11
N ARG A 11 4.07 52.49 32.20
CA ARG A 11 2.78 51.94 32.62
C ARG A 11 1.61 52.88 32.24
N LEU A 12 0.41 52.28 32.27
CA LEU A 12 -0.94 52.75 32.63
C LEU A 12 -1.77 53.52 31.61
N GLY A 13 -3.00 53.05 31.52
CA GLY A 13 -4.21 53.86 31.18
C GLY A 13 -5.43 52.97 30.95
N ILE A 14 -6.19 52.69 32.02
CA ILE A 14 -7.53 52.06 31.97
C ILE A 14 -8.52 53.18 31.66
N ILE A 15 -9.42 52.99 30.68
CA ILE A 15 -10.73 53.66 30.64
C ILE A 15 -11.80 52.67 30.16
N CYS A 16 -12.73 52.34 31.05
CA CYS A 16 -14.03 51.73 30.76
C CYS A 16 -14.98 52.77 30.20
N VAL A 17 -15.66 52.46 29.11
CA VAL A 17 -16.99 53.08 28.84
C VAL A 17 -17.90 52.00 28.27
N THR A 18 -18.94 51.73 29.00
CA THR A 18 -20.12 50.92 28.67
C THR A 18 -21.05 51.66 27.72
N SER A 19 -21.53 50.99 26.68
CA SER A 19 -22.85 51.31 26.10
C SER A 19 -23.42 50.04 25.46
N ALA A 20 -24.46 49.54 26.09
CA ALA A 20 -25.26 48.43 25.61
C ALA A 20 -26.28 48.98 24.59
N THR A 21 -26.33 48.36 23.41
CA THR A 21 -27.49 48.52 22.51
C THR A 21 -28.03 47.12 22.25
N LEU A 22 -29.19 46.84 22.86
CA LEU A 22 -30.00 45.63 22.58
C LEU A 22 -30.58 45.76 21.18
N LEU A 23 -30.23 44.86 20.29
CA LEU A 23 -30.97 44.54 19.08
C LEU A 23 -31.56 43.14 19.26
N THR A 24 -32.84 43.10 19.53
CA THR A 24 -33.64 41.87 19.59
C THR A 24 -33.87 41.36 18.16
N PHE A 25 -33.18 40.29 17.76
CA PHE A 25 -33.58 39.48 16.62
C PHE A 25 -34.38 38.28 17.13
N THR A 26 -35.71 38.37 16.97
CA THR A 26 -36.61 37.23 17.12
C THR A 26 -36.61 36.43 15.82
N GLY A 27 -35.84 35.37 15.81
CA GLY A 27 -35.85 34.34 14.77
C GLY A 27 -35.30 33.08 15.40
N SER A 28 -36.17 32.26 15.99
CA SER A 28 -35.79 30.94 16.50
C SER A 28 -35.44 30.02 15.34
N PRO A 29 -34.23 29.42 15.30
CA PRO A 29 -34.00 28.31 14.42
C PRO A 29 -34.82 27.13 14.94
N GLN A 30 -35.74 26.67 14.13
CA GLN A 30 -36.55 25.48 14.38
C GLN A 30 -35.57 24.27 14.56
N ALA A 31 -35.42 23.86 15.79
CA ALA A 31 -34.61 22.69 16.13
C ALA A 31 -35.27 21.47 15.52
N ALA A 32 -34.55 20.77 14.62
CA ALA A 32 -34.98 19.48 14.10
C ALA A 32 -35.33 18.53 15.23
N ALA A 33 -36.43 17.79 15.05
CA ALA A 33 -36.99 16.90 16.06
C ALA A 33 -35.96 15.90 16.62
N PRO A 34 -36.00 15.59 17.93
CA PRO A 34 -35.01 14.68 18.55
C PRO A 34 -34.87 13.31 17.90
N ALA A 35 -35.92 12.81 17.26
CA ALA A 35 -35.94 11.53 16.58
C ALA A 35 -35.11 11.52 15.28
N GLU A 36 -35.10 12.60 14.49
CA GLU A 36 -34.29 12.70 13.27
C GLU A 36 -32.80 12.87 13.56
N ARG A 37 -32.45 13.54 14.64
CA ARG A 37 -31.04 13.62 15.08
C ARG A 37 -30.52 12.29 15.63
N GLN A 38 -31.36 11.51 16.28
CA GLN A 38 -30.99 10.18 16.77
C GLN A 38 -30.83 9.15 15.64
N THR A 39 -31.67 9.21 14.60
CA THR A 39 -31.56 8.33 13.43
C THR A 39 -30.36 8.68 12.56
N ALA A 40 -30.07 9.97 12.34
CA ALA A 40 -28.87 10.39 11.59
C ALA A 40 -27.57 10.06 12.34
N ALA A 41 -27.52 10.27 13.65
CA ALA A 41 -26.38 9.91 14.49
C ALA A 41 -26.20 8.37 14.61
N SER A 42 -27.29 7.62 14.63
CA SER A 42 -27.29 6.15 14.64
C SER A 42 -26.85 5.60 13.27
N ALA A 43 -27.34 6.16 12.16
CA ALA A 43 -26.91 5.79 10.82
C ALA A 43 -25.44 6.13 10.56
N ALA A 44 -24.97 7.30 11.01
CA ALA A 44 -23.57 7.69 10.95
C ALA A 44 -22.69 6.77 11.82
N LYS A 45 -23.15 6.40 12.99
CA LYS A 45 -22.44 5.47 13.89
C LYS A 45 -22.41 4.04 13.36
N GLN A 46 -23.48 3.60 12.67
CA GLN A 46 -23.52 2.31 11.97
C GLN A 46 -22.66 2.29 10.70
N ALA A 47 -22.56 3.42 9.96
CA ALA A 47 -21.68 3.52 8.79
C ALA A 47 -20.17 3.56 9.17
N LEU A 48 -19.86 4.02 10.38
CA LEU A 48 -18.48 4.26 10.84
C LEU A 48 -17.78 3.07 11.48
N GLY A 49 -18.46 1.97 11.77
CA GLY A 49 -17.86 0.85 12.56
C GLY A 49 -18.20 -0.56 12.09
N ARG A 50 -18.83 -0.72 10.93
CA ARG A 50 -19.15 -2.05 10.40
C ARG A 50 -17.89 -2.70 9.80
N ALA A 51 -17.61 -3.94 10.20
CA ALA A 51 -16.61 -4.76 9.51
C ALA A 51 -16.96 -4.89 8.02
N ALA A 52 -15.95 -4.86 7.16
CA ALA A 52 -16.13 -5.04 5.73
C ALA A 52 -16.77 -6.41 5.42
N THR A 53 -17.71 -6.42 4.50
CA THR A 53 -18.33 -7.66 4.02
C THR A 53 -17.35 -8.46 3.17
N ALA A 54 -17.62 -9.76 3.01
CA ALA A 54 -16.83 -10.60 2.13
C ALA A 54 -16.82 -10.10 0.66
N ALA A 55 -17.90 -9.46 0.20
CA ALA A 55 -17.96 -8.84 -1.12
C ALA A 55 -17.05 -7.61 -1.21
N GLU A 56 -17.07 -6.74 -0.21
CA GLU A 56 -16.17 -5.57 -0.14
C GLU A 56 -14.70 -5.98 -0.06
N LEU A 57 -14.37 -7.05 0.67
CA LEU A 57 -13.02 -7.57 0.75
C LEU A 57 -12.52 -8.14 -0.60
N ARG A 58 -13.39 -8.76 -1.38
CA ARG A 58 -13.03 -9.24 -2.73
C ARG A 58 -12.84 -8.12 -3.74
N ASP A 59 -13.55 -6.99 -3.56
CA ASP A 59 -13.45 -5.78 -4.40
C ASP A 59 -12.49 -4.75 -3.79
N ALA A 60 -11.47 -5.18 -3.07
CA ALA A 60 -10.60 -4.28 -2.31
C ALA A 60 -9.13 -4.54 -2.59
N THR A 61 -8.34 -3.49 -2.56
CA THR A 61 -6.89 -3.55 -2.46
C THR A 61 -6.51 -3.43 -0.99
N LEU A 62 -5.99 -4.49 -0.39
CA LEU A 62 -5.82 -4.61 1.06
C LEU A 62 -4.41 -4.35 1.56
N GLY A 63 -3.44 -4.15 0.67
CA GLY A 63 -2.05 -3.93 1.02
C GLY A 63 -1.13 -3.96 -0.19
N TYR A 64 0.15 -4.21 0.05
CA TYR A 64 1.17 -4.29 -0.98
C TYR A 64 0.77 -5.30 -2.07
N ARG A 65 0.86 -4.88 -3.33
CA ARG A 65 0.49 -5.67 -4.51
C ARG A 65 -0.85 -6.39 -4.37
N ALA A 66 -1.87 -5.65 -3.98
CA ALA A 66 -3.26 -6.06 -3.72
C ALA A 66 -3.52 -6.78 -2.38
N GLY A 67 -2.53 -7.35 -1.73
CA GLY A 67 -2.74 -7.98 -0.42
C GLY A 67 -1.68 -9.02 -0.03
N GLY A 68 -2.04 -9.91 0.89
CA GLY A 68 -1.13 -10.83 1.54
C GLY A 68 -0.32 -11.76 0.62
N ARG A 69 -0.83 -12.07 -0.57
CA ARG A 69 -0.15 -12.94 -1.56
C ARG A 69 0.81 -12.20 -2.47
N ALA A 70 0.81 -10.85 -2.42
CA ALA A 70 1.56 -10.00 -3.35
C ALA A 70 1.38 -10.39 -4.84
N ASP A 71 0.18 -10.86 -5.20
CA ASP A 71 -0.14 -11.40 -6.53
C ASP A 71 -0.67 -10.33 -7.50
N SER A 72 -0.83 -9.10 -7.04
CA SER A 72 -1.41 -7.97 -7.79
C SER A 72 -2.84 -8.23 -8.28
N LEU A 73 -3.60 -9.13 -7.65
CA LEU A 73 -4.94 -9.55 -8.08
C LEU A 73 -6.04 -9.08 -7.12
N VAL A 74 -7.04 -8.40 -7.66
CA VAL A 74 -8.31 -8.10 -6.97
C VAL A 74 -9.44 -8.87 -7.67
N THR A 75 -9.87 -9.98 -7.10
CA THR A 75 -10.73 -10.96 -7.75
C THR A 75 -12.16 -10.49 -7.97
N GLY A 76 -12.69 -9.64 -7.10
CA GLY A 76 -14.06 -9.14 -7.17
C GLY A 76 -14.16 -7.69 -7.63
N ALA A 77 -13.08 -7.15 -8.22
CA ALA A 77 -13.04 -5.75 -8.61
C ALA A 77 -14.12 -5.41 -9.64
N THR A 78 -14.81 -4.31 -9.38
CA THR A 78 -15.84 -3.74 -10.27
C THR A 78 -15.33 -2.51 -11.03
N ALA A 79 -14.09 -2.08 -10.75
CA ALA A 79 -13.43 -1.00 -11.47
C ALA A 79 -13.12 -1.41 -12.91
N ALA A 80 -13.60 -0.62 -13.86
CA ALA A 80 -13.39 -0.87 -15.29
C ALA A 80 -13.39 0.45 -16.07
N PRO A 81 -12.54 0.58 -17.11
CA PRO A 81 -12.55 1.74 -18.00
C PRO A 81 -13.82 1.77 -18.86
N PRO A 82 -14.15 2.93 -19.50
CA PRO A 82 -13.37 4.15 -19.45
C PRO A 82 -13.49 4.91 -18.12
N TYR A 83 -12.40 5.58 -17.73
CA TYR A 83 -12.37 6.34 -16.51
C TYR A 83 -12.40 7.84 -16.73
N LYS A 84 -13.05 8.57 -15.81
CA LYS A 84 -12.89 10.00 -15.62
C LYS A 84 -12.26 10.30 -14.28
N LYS A 85 -11.46 11.35 -14.22
CA LYS A 85 -10.87 11.84 -12.95
C LYS A 85 -11.97 12.40 -12.06
N LEU A 86 -12.01 11.94 -10.81
CA LEU A 86 -12.94 12.40 -9.78
C LEU A 86 -12.33 13.53 -8.96
N TRP A 87 -11.15 13.29 -8.43
CA TRP A 87 -10.41 14.23 -7.62
C TRP A 87 -8.90 13.96 -7.67
N THR A 88 -8.12 14.93 -7.24
CA THR A 88 -6.68 14.83 -6.99
C THR A 88 -6.37 15.42 -5.63
N ARG A 89 -5.58 14.74 -4.82
CA ARG A 89 -5.00 15.23 -3.57
C ARG A 89 -3.50 15.35 -3.75
N ASP A 90 -2.95 16.48 -3.36
CA ASP A 90 -1.51 16.71 -3.30
C ASP A 90 -1.06 16.73 -1.84
N PHE A 91 -0.08 15.91 -1.52
CA PHE A 91 0.55 15.82 -0.20
C PHE A 91 1.95 16.42 -0.21
N GLY A 92 2.38 16.96 -1.34
CA GLY A 92 3.63 17.68 -1.53
C GLY A 92 4.88 16.81 -1.63
N ARG A 93 4.81 15.51 -1.33
CA ARG A 93 5.97 14.60 -1.40
C ARG A 93 5.55 13.21 -1.82
N VAL A 94 5.62 12.21 -0.95
CA VAL A 94 5.44 10.80 -1.32
C VAL A 94 4.13 10.25 -0.76
N VAL A 95 3.47 9.42 -1.55
CA VAL A 95 2.27 8.65 -1.16
C VAL A 95 2.59 7.17 -1.30
N SER A 96 2.38 6.37 -0.24
CA SER A 96 2.53 4.92 -0.29
C SER A 96 1.52 4.26 -1.24
N ALA A 97 1.72 2.97 -1.52
CA ALA A 97 0.66 2.15 -2.10
C ALA A 97 -0.62 2.29 -1.27
N PRO A 98 -1.75 2.72 -1.86
CA PRO A 98 -2.97 2.91 -1.10
C PRO A 98 -3.66 1.58 -0.81
N VAL A 99 -4.36 1.54 0.31
CA VAL A 99 -5.39 0.55 0.62
C VAL A 99 -6.74 1.15 0.26
N ALA A 100 -7.55 0.42 -0.48
CA ALA A 100 -8.89 0.87 -0.84
C ALA A 100 -9.91 -0.20 -0.52
N ILE A 101 -10.93 0.16 0.26
CA ILE A 101 -11.98 -0.76 0.68
C ILE A 101 -13.32 -0.03 0.85
N GLY A 102 -14.36 -0.56 0.21
CA GLY A 102 -15.67 0.06 0.24
C GLY A 102 -15.61 1.49 -0.32
N ASP A 103 -15.97 2.44 0.50
CA ASP A 103 -15.98 3.89 0.21
C ASP A 103 -14.80 4.65 0.82
N LYS A 104 -13.74 3.95 1.22
CA LYS A 104 -12.59 4.51 1.93
C LYS A 104 -11.27 4.17 1.23
N VAL A 105 -10.34 5.11 1.32
CA VAL A 105 -8.96 4.94 0.88
C VAL A 105 -8.03 5.35 2.01
N PHE A 106 -6.99 4.58 2.23
CA PHE A 106 -5.99 4.83 3.25
C PHE A 106 -4.60 4.81 2.61
N ALA A 107 -3.76 5.71 3.04
CA ALA A 107 -2.37 5.76 2.62
C ALA A 107 -1.48 6.29 3.75
N VAL A 108 -0.20 5.99 3.66
CA VAL A 108 0.82 6.71 4.40
C VAL A 108 1.41 7.75 3.45
N VAL A 109 1.48 8.98 3.91
CA VAL A 109 2.01 10.11 3.12
C VAL A 109 3.16 10.76 3.87
N ASN A 110 4.11 11.30 3.12
CA ASN A 110 5.12 12.17 3.69
C ASN A 110 4.70 13.61 3.40
N ALA A 111 4.21 14.29 4.41
CA ALA A 111 3.64 15.63 4.28
C ALA A 111 4.26 16.58 5.29
N ASP A 112 4.27 17.86 4.96
CA ASP A 112 4.61 18.92 5.90
C ASP A 112 3.38 19.21 6.79
N ASP A 113 3.53 19.05 8.09
CA ASP A 113 2.48 19.33 9.07
C ASP A 113 2.58 20.74 9.66
N GLY A 114 3.47 21.58 9.11
CA GLY A 114 3.70 22.95 9.58
C GLY A 114 4.47 23.04 10.89
N THR A 115 4.98 21.94 11.44
CA THR A 115 5.76 21.93 12.66
C THR A 115 7.27 22.02 12.38
N GLU A 116 8.04 22.55 13.32
CA GLU A 116 9.51 22.54 13.20
C GLU A 116 10.05 21.12 13.05
N GLY A 117 11.02 20.92 12.16
CA GLY A 117 11.72 19.65 11.95
C GLY A 117 11.34 18.93 10.66
N GLY A 118 10.63 19.59 9.74
CA GLY A 118 10.39 19.13 8.38
C GLY A 118 9.27 18.06 8.26
N PRO A 119 9.11 17.46 7.08
CA PRO A 119 8.00 16.59 6.76
C PRO A 119 7.87 15.37 7.67
N ARG A 120 6.67 14.88 7.83
CA ARG A 120 6.29 13.77 8.70
C ARG A 120 5.62 12.66 7.93
N MET A 121 5.77 11.44 8.42
CA MET A 121 4.96 10.33 7.98
C MET A 121 3.59 10.41 8.63
N MET A 122 2.55 10.51 7.82
CA MET A 122 1.17 10.66 8.26
C MET A 122 0.32 9.51 7.70
N LEU A 123 -0.46 8.87 8.54
CA LEU A 123 -1.55 8.00 8.08
C LEU A 123 -2.77 8.87 7.77
N VAL A 124 -3.31 8.73 6.56
CA VAL A 124 -4.50 9.45 6.11
C VAL A 124 -5.63 8.49 5.77
N GLY A 125 -6.85 8.88 6.11
CA GLY A 125 -8.08 8.22 5.69
C GLY A 125 -8.92 9.18 4.87
N ILE A 126 -9.36 8.75 3.70
CA ILE A 126 -9.97 9.58 2.67
C ILE A 126 -11.29 8.94 2.22
N GLU A 127 -12.32 9.75 2.07
CA GLU A 127 -13.56 9.34 1.42
C GLU A 127 -13.31 9.12 -0.08
N ALA A 128 -13.53 7.91 -0.55
CA ALA A 128 -13.20 7.48 -1.92
C ALA A 128 -13.94 8.27 -3.01
N ALA A 129 -15.12 8.80 -2.72
CA ALA A 129 -15.93 9.53 -3.67
C ALA A 129 -15.52 10.98 -3.86
N THR A 130 -15.10 11.65 -2.78
CA THR A 130 -14.93 13.11 -2.72
C THR A 130 -13.49 13.55 -2.52
N GLY A 131 -12.63 12.66 -2.03
CA GLY A 131 -11.27 13.01 -1.64
C GLY A 131 -11.17 13.74 -0.29
N LYS A 132 -12.27 13.87 0.46
CA LYS A 132 -12.27 14.52 1.78
C LYS A 132 -11.69 13.60 2.84
N ASP A 133 -11.10 14.19 3.88
CA ASP A 133 -10.60 13.44 5.01
C ASP A 133 -11.73 12.79 5.80
N LEU A 134 -11.57 11.54 6.17
CA LEU A 134 -12.46 10.82 7.10
C LEU A 134 -12.21 11.28 8.54
N TRP A 135 -10.97 11.61 8.84
CA TRP A 135 -10.47 12.07 10.14
C TRP A 135 -9.15 12.84 9.94
N PRO A 136 -8.73 13.67 10.91
CA PRO A 136 -7.45 14.38 10.83
C PRO A 136 -6.28 13.42 10.64
N ALA A 137 -5.34 13.77 9.76
CA ALA A 137 -4.17 12.96 9.50
C ALA A 137 -3.41 12.62 10.78
N VAL A 138 -3.04 11.36 10.96
CA VAL A 138 -2.38 10.86 12.16
C VAL A 138 -0.89 10.78 11.93
N ARG A 139 -0.12 11.47 12.78
CA ARG A 139 1.33 11.42 12.74
C ARG A 139 1.84 10.05 13.20
N LEU A 140 2.68 9.42 12.38
CA LEU A 140 3.32 8.14 12.69
C LEU A 140 4.69 8.34 13.35
N GLU A 141 5.65 8.88 12.61
CA GLU A 141 7.02 9.15 13.06
C GLU A 141 7.65 10.31 12.29
N GLN A 142 8.87 10.70 12.68
CA GLN A 142 9.63 11.75 12.03
C GLN A 142 10.48 11.24 10.87
N ASN A 143 10.45 11.97 9.76
CA ASN A 143 11.51 12.14 8.74
C ASN A 143 11.99 10.92 7.94
N GLU A 144 11.45 9.73 8.07
CA GLU A 144 11.87 8.63 7.23
C GLU A 144 10.73 8.22 6.30
N PRO A 145 10.91 8.36 4.97
CA PRO A 145 9.83 8.16 4.00
C PRO A 145 9.51 6.67 3.76
N GLN A 146 9.46 5.87 4.82
CA GLN A 146 9.36 4.43 4.75
C GLN A 146 8.30 3.92 5.71
N ALA A 147 7.10 3.82 5.23
CA ALA A 147 6.00 3.14 5.88
C ALA A 147 4.92 2.78 4.86
N GLY A 148 4.20 1.72 5.11
CA GLY A 148 3.05 1.31 4.31
C GLY A 148 1.85 1.05 5.21
N VAL A 149 0.69 0.86 4.60
CA VAL A 149 -0.55 0.52 5.28
C VAL A 149 -1.14 -0.75 4.69
N ALA A 150 -1.67 -1.63 5.54
CA ALA A 150 -2.46 -2.79 5.15
C ALA A 150 -3.79 -2.79 5.91
N TYR A 151 -4.77 -3.52 5.39
CA TYR A 151 -6.06 -3.72 6.03
C TYR A 151 -6.36 -5.20 6.20
N GLY A 152 -6.93 -5.55 7.34
CA GLY A 152 -7.44 -6.89 7.59
C GLY A 152 -8.13 -6.99 8.95
N GLY A 153 -9.09 -7.90 9.09
CA GLY A 153 -9.81 -8.09 10.34
C GLY A 153 -10.54 -6.86 10.89
N GLY A 154 -10.82 -5.86 10.04
CA GLY A 154 -11.48 -4.62 10.46
C GLY A 154 -10.52 -3.51 10.95
N LEU A 155 -9.22 -3.69 10.87
CA LEU A 155 -8.20 -2.73 11.30
C LEU A 155 -7.24 -2.38 10.17
N LEU A 156 -6.60 -1.22 10.28
CA LEU A 156 -5.43 -0.85 9.49
C LEU A 156 -4.18 -1.18 10.30
N TYR A 157 -3.12 -1.57 9.60
CA TYR A 157 -1.82 -1.86 10.21
C TYR A 157 -0.74 -1.06 9.50
N THR A 158 0.13 -0.43 10.29
CA THR A 158 1.30 0.27 9.79
C THR A 158 2.56 -0.28 10.43
N GLN A 159 3.64 -0.29 9.67
CA GLN A 159 4.98 -0.55 10.16
C GLN A 159 5.88 0.59 9.69
N THR A 160 6.67 1.15 10.60
CA THR A 160 7.57 2.26 10.31
C THR A 160 9.02 1.77 10.25
N ALA A 161 9.87 2.50 9.54
CA ALA A 161 11.30 2.19 9.45
C ALA A 161 12.02 2.16 10.79
N ARG A 162 11.43 2.76 11.83
CA ARG A 162 11.96 2.70 13.21
C ARG A 162 11.48 1.49 14.00
N GLY A 163 10.73 0.57 13.38
CA GLY A 163 10.24 -0.65 14.02
C GLY A 163 9.00 -0.45 14.90
N THR A 164 8.23 0.62 14.72
CA THR A 164 6.92 0.76 15.36
C THR A 164 5.86 0.10 14.50
N ILE A 165 5.20 -0.91 15.07
CA ILE A 165 4.02 -1.55 14.50
C ILE A 165 2.81 -1.00 15.24
N ALA A 166 1.75 -0.65 14.51
CA ALA A 166 0.53 -0.16 15.13
C ALA A 166 -0.72 -0.60 14.36
N ALA A 167 -1.81 -0.80 15.10
CA ALA A 167 -3.13 -1.02 14.55
C ALA A 167 -4.03 0.19 14.80
N TRP A 168 -4.87 0.50 13.81
CA TRP A 168 -5.70 1.69 13.78
C TRP A 168 -7.12 1.35 13.41
N ASP A 169 -8.05 2.06 14.00
CA ASP A 169 -9.47 1.99 13.66
C ASP A 169 -9.71 2.77 12.34
N PRO A 170 -10.15 2.12 11.26
CA PRO A 170 -10.32 2.78 9.95
C PRO A 170 -11.45 3.82 9.93
N ALA A 171 -12.37 3.77 10.91
CA ALA A 171 -13.47 4.71 10.99
C ALA A 171 -13.10 6.02 11.69
N THR A 172 -12.13 5.97 12.61
CA THR A 172 -11.81 7.11 13.48
C THR A 172 -10.37 7.56 13.42
N GLY A 173 -9.47 6.78 12.80
CA GLY A 173 -8.02 7.01 12.83
C GLY A 173 -7.39 6.79 14.21
N ARG A 174 -8.12 6.27 15.20
CA ARG A 174 -7.59 6.06 16.54
C ARG A 174 -6.75 4.80 16.62
N GLN A 175 -5.59 4.91 17.26
CA GLN A 175 -4.73 3.78 17.54
C GLN A 175 -5.41 2.82 18.50
N LYS A 176 -5.42 1.53 18.16
CA LYS A 176 -5.92 0.44 19.01
C LYS A 176 -4.83 -0.13 19.88
N TRP A 177 -3.69 -0.40 19.27
CA TRP A 177 -2.48 -0.86 19.95
C TRP A 177 -1.23 -0.46 19.17
N SER A 178 -0.09 -0.49 19.81
CA SER A 178 1.23 -0.38 19.17
C SER A 178 2.25 -1.24 19.88
N LEU A 179 3.24 -1.67 19.13
CA LEU A 179 4.40 -2.44 19.60
C LEU A 179 5.67 -1.83 19.03
N LYS A 180 6.69 -1.67 19.86
CA LYS A 180 8.03 -1.28 19.44
C LYS A 180 8.90 -2.51 19.33
N LEU A 181 9.42 -2.78 18.14
CA LEU A 181 10.41 -3.82 17.92
C LEU A 181 11.82 -3.34 18.33
N ALA A 182 12.64 -4.28 18.73
CA ALA A 182 14.02 -3.97 19.15
C ALA A 182 14.90 -3.50 18.01
N SER A 183 14.56 -3.85 16.78
CA SER A 183 15.27 -3.42 15.59
C SER A 183 14.37 -2.64 14.65
N ALA A 184 15.00 -1.76 13.89
CA ALA A 184 14.36 -0.92 12.88
C ALA A 184 14.82 -1.39 11.51
N SER A 185 13.94 -1.40 10.55
CA SER A 185 14.26 -1.21 9.13
C SER A 185 13.34 -1.89 8.14
N MET A 186 12.03 -1.81 8.28
CA MET A 186 11.19 -2.36 7.21
C MET A 186 10.28 -1.31 6.60
N GLN A 187 10.18 -1.39 5.29
CA GLN A 187 9.48 -0.42 4.45
C GLN A 187 8.09 -0.91 4.03
N TYR A 188 7.79 -2.18 4.29
CA TYR A 188 6.55 -2.80 3.86
C TYR A 188 5.54 -2.91 5.01
N PRO A 189 4.24 -2.76 4.71
CA PRO A 189 3.23 -2.95 5.73
C PRO A 189 3.19 -4.41 6.19
N PRO A 190 2.77 -4.67 7.43
CA PRO A 190 2.48 -6.02 7.89
C PRO A 190 1.37 -6.67 7.06
N VAL A 191 1.30 -7.98 7.06
CA VAL A 191 0.25 -8.73 6.36
C VAL A 191 -0.71 -9.35 7.37
N TRP A 192 -1.99 -9.05 7.21
CA TRP A 192 -3.05 -9.72 7.97
C TRP A 192 -3.50 -11.02 7.28
N TYR A 193 -3.58 -12.10 8.04
CA TYR A 193 -4.16 -13.36 7.60
C TYR A 193 -4.72 -14.13 8.80
N ASP A 194 -5.98 -14.57 8.71
CA ASP A 194 -6.68 -15.43 9.69
C ASP A 194 -6.52 -15.00 11.17
N GLY A 195 -6.74 -13.71 11.46
CA GLY A 195 -6.70 -13.15 12.81
C GLY A 195 -5.30 -12.84 13.35
N LEU A 196 -4.27 -13.08 12.58
CA LEU A 196 -2.89 -12.72 12.90
C LEU A 196 -2.33 -11.67 11.94
N VAL A 197 -1.31 -10.98 12.40
CA VAL A 197 -0.52 -10.02 11.63
C VAL A 197 0.90 -10.54 11.55
N TYR A 198 1.37 -10.75 10.34
CA TYR A 198 2.70 -11.28 10.04
C TYR A 198 3.61 -10.19 9.54
N LEU A 199 4.84 -10.20 9.98
CA LEU A 199 5.83 -9.20 9.65
C LEU A 199 7.25 -9.71 9.91
N GLN A 200 8.21 -8.92 9.53
CA GLN A 200 9.61 -9.14 9.88
C GLN A 200 10.24 -7.83 10.40
N ASP A 201 11.30 -7.96 11.17
CA ASP A 201 11.97 -6.83 11.80
C ASP A 201 13.16 -6.27 10.98
N GLY A 202 13.42 -6.82 9.80
CA GLY A 202 14.52 -6.43 8.93
C GLY A 202 15.91 -6.89 9.37
N ARG A 203 16.03 -7.50 10.54
CA ARG A 203 17.29 -8.08 11.05
C ARG A 203 17.28 -9.61 11.08
N GLY A 204 16.30 -10.20 10.42
CA GLY A 204 16.19 -11.63 10.34
C GLY A 204 15.31 -12.24 11.43
N THR A 205 14.27 -11.52 11.89
CA THR A 205 13.27 -12.08 12.77
C THR A 205 11.90 -11.96 12.15
N ALA A 206 11.22 -13.08 11.97
CA ALA A 206 9.82 -13.13 11.60
C ALA A 206 8.94 -13.18 12.85
N LEU A 207 7.79 -12.54 12.79
CA LEU A 207 6.85 -12.46 13.90
C LEU A 207 5.42 -12.68 13.43
N ALA A 208 4.61 -13.28 14.30
CA ALA A 208 3.16 -13.22 14.23
C ALA A 208 2.59 -12.59 15.51
N LEU A 209 1.70 -11.63 15.31
CA LEU A 209 1.02 -10.92 16.38
C LEU A 209 -0.49 -11.16 16.29
N ARG A 210 -1.17 -11.20 17.41
CA ARG A 210 -2.63 -11.12 17.41
C ARG A 210 -3.09 -9.82 16.80
N ALA A 211 -3.97 -9.91 15.83
CA ALA A 211 -4.46 -8.74 15.09
C ALA A 211 -5.23 -7.75 15.99
N ASP A 212 -5.96 -8.23 17.00
CA ASP A 212 -6.81 -7.47 17.89
C ASP A 212 -6.05 -6.74 19.01
N THR A 213 -4.92 -7.30 19.48
CA THR A 213 -4.22 -6.83 20.68
C THR A 213 -2.75 -6.48 20.46
N GLY A 214 -2.14 -6.92 19.36
CA GLY A 214 -0.71 -6.79 19.13
C GLY A 214 0.15 -7.75 19.96
N ALA A 215 -0.47 -8.67 20.72
CA ALA A 215 0.27 -9.65 21.51
C ALA A 215 1.03 -10.63 20.60
N LYS A 216 2.30 -10.87 20.91
CA LYS A 216 3.15 -11.79 20.16
C LYS A 216 2.63 -13.24 20.33
N VAL A 217 2.43 -13.92 19.20
CA VAL A 217 2.03 -15.33 19.13
C VAL A 217 3.26 -16.21 19.00
N TRP A 218 4.11 -15.87 18.05
CA TRP A 218 5.40 -16.54 17.88
C TRP A 218 6.44 -15.58 17.29
N GLU A 219 7.69 -15.97 17.41
CA GLU A 219 8.86 -15.29 16.88
C GLU A 219 9.82 -16.35 16.37
N ALA A 220 10.30 -16.20 15.15
CA ALA A 220 11.22 -17.10 14.49
C ALA A 220 12.48 -16.31 14.08
N PRO A 221 13.64 -16.60 14.70
CA PRO A 221 14.90 -16.02 14.24
C PRO A 221 15.25 -16.64 12.89
N LEU A 222 15.47 -15.80 11.90
CA LEU A 222 15.99 -16.16 10.59
C LEU A 222 17.46 -15.76 10.56
N SER A 223 18.28 -16.48 9.82
CA SER A 223 19.74 -16.29 9.84
C SER A 223 20.24 -15.06 9.10
N GLU A 224 19.38 -14.37 8.35
CA GLU A 224 19.78 -13.35 7.38
C GLU A 224 18.88 -12.11 7.40
N PHE A 225 19.43 -10.98 6.98
CA PHE A 225 18.68 -9.75 6.76
C PHE A 225 17.66 -9.94 5.64
N SER A 226 16.54 -9.30 5.77
CA SER A 226 15.53 -9.24 4.75
C SER A 226 14.94 -7.84 4.60
N TRP A 227 14.92 -7.38 3.36
CA TRP A 227 14.27 -6.13 2.95
C TRP A 227 13.03 -6.42 2.11
N ALA A 228 12.66 -7.70 1.97
CA ALA A 228 11.51 -8.11 1.18
C ALA A 228 10.20 -7.97 1.97
N PRO A 229 9.07 -7.75 1.30
CA PRO A 229 7.78 -7.81 1.95
C PRO A 229 7.48 -9.22 2.48
N THR A 230 6.84 -9.31 3.63
CA THR A 230 6.24 -10.56 4.09
C THR A 230 5.08 -10.92 3.17
N VAL A 231 4.96 -12.20 2.81
CA VAL A 231 3.89 -12.71 1.96
C VAL A 231 3.22 -13.89 2.66
N VAL A 232 1.91 -13.97 2.62
CA VAL A 232 1.15 -14.95 3.40
C VAL A 232 -0.04 -15.49 2.59
N ASP A 233 -0.21 -16.81 2.61
CA ASP A 233 -1.47 -17.46 2.21
C ASP A 233 -1.73 -18.70 3.10
N ALA A 234 -2.68 -19.54 2.71
CA ALA A 234 -3.01 -20.76 3.46
C ALA A 234 -1.85 -21.78 3.54
N SER A 235 -0.84 -21.65 2.71
CA SER A 235 0.33 -22.54 2.73
C SER A 235 1.36 -22.16 3.79
N GLY A 236 1.42 -20.90 4.19
CA GLY A 236 2.39 -20.42 5.18
C GLY A 236 2.77 -18.94 5.03
N VAL A 237 3.82 -18.58 5.74
CA VAL A 237 4.47 -17.27 5.69
C VAL A 237 5.74 -17.37 4.87
N TRP A 238 5.89 -16.49 3.89
CA TRP A 238 7.03 -16.45 2.98
C TRP A 238 7.82 -15.17 3.19
N ILE A 239 9.10 -15.31 3.44
CA ILE A 239 10.01 -14.19 3.68
C ILE A 239 11.26 -14.35 2.84
N GLY A 240 11.49 -13.41 1.93
CA GLY A 240 12.68 -13.37 1.10
C GLY A 240 13.89 -12.82 1.85
N PHE A 241 15.11 -13.13 1.36
CA PHE A 241 16.39 -12.60 1.87
C PHE A 241 17.10 -11.80 0.81
N ASP A 242 18.06 -11.02 1.27
CA ASP A 242 18.94 -10.25 0.39
C ASP A 242 19.95 -11.15 -0.36
N SER A 243 20.29 -12.33 0.18
CA SER A 243 21.24 -13.28 -0.42
C SER A 243 20.57 -14.39 -1.24
N LEU A 244 19.41 -14.12 -1.87
CA LEU A 244 18.68 -15.07 -2.73
C LEU A 244 18.26 -16.37 -2.08
N GLY A 245 17.59 -16.20 -1.02
CA GLY A 245 16.85 -17.27 -0.41
C GLY A 245 15.50 -16.77 0.06
N TRP A 246 14.70 -17.65 0.55
CA TRP A 246 13.49 -17.34 1.29
C TRP A 246 13.13 -18.48 2.22
N HIS A 247 12.49 -18.10 3.33
CA HIS A 247 11.92 -19.04 4.27
C HIS A 247 10.44 -19.21 4.03
N HIS A 248 9.96 -20.42 4.15
CA HIS A 248 8.57 -20.77 4.24
C HIS A 248 8.29 -21.29 5.64
N LEU A 249 7.47 -20.55 6.40
CA LEU A 249 7.21 -20.83 7.79
C LEU A 249 5.75 -21.25 8.00
N ASP A 250 5.53 -22.10 9.00
CA ASP A 250 4.20 -22.48 9.46
C ASP A 250 3.44 -21.28 10.06
N LEU A 251 2.19 -21.11 9.66
CA LEU A 251 1.34 -19.99 10.10
C LEU A 251 1.16 -19.89 11.60
N LYS A 252 1.05 -21.03 12.30
CA LYS A 252 0.66 -21.08 13.71
C LYS A 252 1.85 -21.05 14.66
N THR A 253 2.96 -21.62 14.24
CA THR A 253 4.11 -21.87 15.09
C THR A 253 5.35 -21.08 14.72
N GLY A 254 5.43 -20.56 13.47
CA GLY A 254 6.62 -19.96 12.93
C GLY A 254 7.75 -20.97 12.62
N ALA A 255 7.48 -22.26 12.77
CA ALA A 255 8.46 -23.29 12.45
C ALA A 255 8.77 -23.28 10.95
N GLU A 256 10.04 -23.41 10.60
CA GLU A 256 10.47 -23.50 9.21
C GLU A 256 9.95 -24.80 8.59
N LEU A 257 9.15 -24.68 7.54
CA LEU A 257 8.68 -25.77 6.71
C LEU A 257 9.71 -26.10 5.63
N HIS A 258 10.23 -25.07 4.98
CA HIS A 258 11.25 -25.14 3.96
C HIS A 258 12.06 -23.85 3.94
N SER A 259 13.33 -23.95 3.56
CA SER A 259 14.14 -22.81 3.15
C SER A 259 14.78 -23.11 1.79
N PHE A 260 14.90 -22.06 1.01
CA PHE A 260 15.48 -22.16 -0.33
C PHE A 260 16.60 -21.15 -0.47
N HIS A 261 17.75 -21.66 -0.82
CA HIS A 261 18.90 -20.85 -1.13
C HIS A 261 19.29 -21.08 -2.59
N VAL A 262 19.47 -20.01 -3.35
CA VAL A 262 19.97 -20.10 -4.72
C VAL A 262 21.46 -19.76 -4.71
N PRO A 263 22.37 -20.73 -4.84
CA PRO A 263 23.80 -20.47 -4.78
C PRO A 263 24.26 -19.55 -5.90
N GLY A 264 25.12 -18.59 -5.58
CA GLY A 264 25.84 -17.79 -6.57
C GLY A 264 25.08 -16.65 -7.20
N VAL A 265 23.88 -16.39 -6.77
CA VAL A 265 23.08 -15.24 -7.24
C VAL A 265 22.97 -14.24 -6.09
N TRP A 266 23.44 -13.01 -6.33
CA TRP A 266 23.23 -11.92 -5.39
C TRP A 266 21.79 -11.41 -5.56
N GLY A 267 21.01 -11.41 -4.50
CA GLY A 267 19.69 -10.81 -4.49
C GLY A 267 19.81 -9.32 -4.68
N ALA A 268 18.90 -8.77 -5.44
CA ALA A 268 18.63 -7.37 -5.27
C ALA A 268 18.01 -7.17 -3.90
N TYR A 269 18.35 -6.08 -3.27
CA TYR A 269 17.71 -5.66 -2.04
C TYR A 269 16.19 -5.77 -2.18
N GLY A 270 15.53 -6.56 -1.32
CA GLY A 270 14.09 -6.61 -1.26
C GLY A 270 13.38 -7.50 -2.29
N ASN A 271 13.95 -8.61 -2.66
CA ASN A 271 13.35 -9.54 -3.64
C ASN A 271 11.96 -10.05 -3.20
N PRO A 272 10.86 -9.47 -3.69
CA PRO A 272 9.54 -9.87 -3.24
C PRO A 272 9.18 -11.25 -3.75
N VAL A 273 8.63 -12.08 -2.87
CA VAL A 273 7.91 -13.29 -3.26
C VAL A 273 6.51 -12.90 -3.74
N ALA A 274 6.00 -13.55 -4.77
CA ALA A 274 4.59 -13.48 -5.13
C ALA A 274 4.01 -14.88 -5.22
N LEU A 275 2.81 -15.07 -4.67
CA LEU A 275 2.14 -16.38 -4.65
C LEU A 275 1.05 -16.42 -5.71
N GLY A 276 1.24 -17.22 -6.75
CA GLY A 276 0.27 -17.34 -7.84
C GLY A 276 0.51 -18.54 -8.73
N ALA A 277 -0.52 -18.94 -9.47
CA ALA A 277 -0.46 -20.11 -10.38
C ALA A 277 0.08 -21.38 -9.72
N GLY A 278 -0.22 -21.59 -8.43
CA GLY A 278 0.20 -22.78 -7.67
C GLY A 278 1.69 -22.80 -7.27
N ALA A 279 2.40 -21.70 -7.42
CA ALA A 279 3.82 -21.59 -7.12
C ALA A 279 4.15 -20.33 -6.31
N ALA A 280 5.32 -20.32 -5.67
CA ALA A 280 5.97 -19.14 -5.18
C ALA A 280 6.93 -18.62 -6.25
N TRP A 281 6.92 -17.32 -6.50
CA TRP A 281 7.69 -16.69 -7.56
C TRP A 281 8.69 -15.72 -6.97
N THR A 282 9.93 -15.86 -7.37
CA THR A 282 11.00 -14.94 -6.98
C THR A 282 11.68 -14.41 -8.24
N ARG A 283 12.24 -13.23 -8.12
CA ARG A 283 13.07 -12.65 -9.14
C ARG A 283 14.54 -12.97 -8.85
N SER A 284 15.33 -13.20 -9.87
CA SER A 284 16.77 -13.40 -9.74
C SER A 284 17.53 -12.63 -10.81
N TYR A 285 18.68 -12.12 -10.43
CA TYR A 285 19.66 -11.53 -11.32
C TYR A 285 20.73 -12.56 -11.61
N ASP A 286 20.88 -12.91 -12.86
CA ASP A 286 22.01 -13.68 -13.33
C ASP A 286 22.80 -12.75 -14.24
N SER A 287 24.05 -12.52 -13.95
CA SER A 287 25.00 -11.51 -14.49
C SER A 287 24.56 -10.62 -15.67
N ASP A 288 23.73 -11.08 -16.57
CA ASP A 288 23.28 -10.37 -17.77
C ASP A 288 21.76 -10.42 -18.01
N ASP A 289 21.01 -11.29 -17.28
CA ASP A 289 19.58 -11.49 -17.51
C ASP A 289 18.77 -11.45 -16.20
N VAL A 290 17.73 -10.61 -16.18
CA VAL A 290 16.75 -10.62 -15.11
C VAL A 290 15.71 -11.69 -15.40
N THR A 291 15.49 -12.56 -14.44
CA THR A 291 14.54 -13.67 -14.59
C THR A 291 13.67 -13.83 -13.36
N VAL A 292 12.51 -14.45 -13.54
CA VAL A 292 11.67 -14.93 -12.44
C VAL A 292 11.63 -16.44 -12.44
N THR A 293 11.69 -17.03 -11.25
CA THR A 293 11.63 -18.47 -11.05
C THR A 293 10.38 -18.82 -10.26
N ALA A 294 9.61 -19.78 -10.78
CA ALA A 294 8.51 -20.41 -10.05
C ALA A 294 9.04 -21.59 -9.25
N TRP A 295 8.66 -21.67 -8.00
CA TRP A 295 9.04 -22.72 -7.07
C TRP A 295 7.81 -23.47 -6.60
N ASP A 296 7.83 -24.76 -6.65
CA ASP A 296 6.79 -25.60 -6.06
C ASP A 296 6.75 -25.36 -4.54
N GLN A 297 5.61 -24.94 -4.04
CA GLN A 297 5.44 -24.54 -2.63
C GLN A 297 5.64 -25.67 -1.62
N LYS A 298 5.51 -26.94 -2.06
CA LYS A 298 5.62 -28.10 -1.16
C LYS A 298 7.04 -28.66 -1.14
N THR A 299 7.70 -28.66 -2.30
CA THR A 299 8.98 -29.33 -2.45
C THR A 299 10.16 -28.38 -2.54
N GLY A 300 9.88 -27.08 -2.74
CA GLY A 300 10.90 -26.06 -2.97
C GLY A 300 11.72 -26.23 -4.23
N LYS A 301 11.27 -27.05 -5.15
CA LYS A 301 11.98 -27.24 -6.42
C LYS A 301 11.58 -26.18 -7.42
N ALA A 302 12.55 -25.68 -8.17
CA ALA A 302 12.28 -24.81 -9.30
C ALA A 302 11.51 -25.60 -10.37
N VAL A 303 10.34 -25.06 -10.77
CA VAL A 303 9.48 -25.69 -11.79
C VAL A 303 9.47 -24.92 -13.10
N ARG A 304 9.84 -23.63 -13.06
CA ARG A 304 9.89 -22.78 -14.25
C ARG A 304 10.82 -21.58 -14.03
N LYS A 305 11.54 -21.18 -15.07
CA LYS A 305 12.29 -19.93 -15.15
C LYS A 305 11.86 -19.16 -16.40
N LEU A 306 11.62 -17.87 -16.27
CA LEU A 306 11.15 -16.99 -17.35
C LEU A 306 11.94 -15.68 -17.35
N PRO A 307 12.27 -15.11 -18.52
CA PRO A 307 12.76 -13.74 -18.60
C PRO A 307 11.70 -12.75 -18.11
N ALA A 308 12.03 -11.91 -17.13
CA ALA A 308 11.11 -10.90 -16.60
C ALA A 308 11.86 -9.85 -15.79
N ASP A 309 11.54 -8.57 -16.02
CA ASP A 309 12.16 -7.42 -15.33
C ASP A 309 11.54 -7.18 -13.94
N ALA A 310 10.37 -7.76 -13.69
CA ALA A 310 9.61 -7.59 -12.45
C ALA A 310 8.98 -8.91 -12.01
N THR A 311 8.67 -9.00 -10.71
CA THR A 311 7.87 -10.09 -10.14
C THR A 311 6.51 -10.18 -10.87
N PRO A 312 6.04 -11.37 -11.27
CA PRO A 312 4.82 -11.53 -12.04
C PRO A 312 3.57 -11.05 -11.30
N ALA A 313 2.55 -10.66 -12.06
CA ALA A 313 1.18 -10.53 -11.59
C ALA A 313 0.35 -11.73 -12.06
N PHE A 314 -0.80 -11.94 -11.41
CA PHE A 314 -1.61 -13.12 -11.66
C PHE A 314 -3.06 -12.76 -11.95
N GLY A 315 -3.73 -13.61 -12.71
CA GLY A 315 -5.15 -13.55 -12.98
C GLY A 315 -5.74 -14.94 -13.11
N PRO A 316 -7.04 -15.09 -13.30
CA PRO A 316 -7.67 -16.39 -13.49
C PRO A 316 -7.06 -17.17 -14.66
N GLY A 317 -6.27 -18.21 -14.34
CA GLY A 317 -5.58 -19.05 -15.34
C GLY A 317 -4.47 -18.32 -16.12
N ARG A 318 -3.93 -17.21 -15.61
CA ARG A 318 -2.91 -16.40 -16.28
C ARG A 318 -1.75 -16.02 -15.35
N VAL A 319 -0.56 -15.94 -15.95
CA VAL A 319 0.62 -15.30 -15.37
C VAL A 319 1.01 -14.14 -16.30
N TYR A 320 1.18 -12.97 -15.74
CA TYR A 320 1.59 -11.78 -16.48
C TYR A 320 3.05 -11.49 -16.17
N VAL A 321 3.89 -11.51 -17.18
CA VAL A 321 5.32 -11.18 -17.06
C VAL A 321 5.66 -9.98 -17.94
N ALA A 322 6.44 -9.08 -17.40
CA ALA A 322 6.98 -7.93 -18.11
C ALA A 322 8.48 -8.13 -18.36
N HIS A 323 8.93 -7.91 -19.59
CA HIS A 323 10.33 -8.02 -19.97
C HIS A 323 10.62 -7.15 -21.20
N LEU A 324 11.62 -6.27 -21.11
CA LEU A 324 12.06 -5.36 -22.18
C LEU A 324 10.87 -4.63 -22.83
N GLY A 325 10.06 -3.98 -22.02
CA GLY A 325 8.89 -3.21 -22.46
C GLY A 325 7.73 -4.06 -23.01
N LYS A 326 7.80 -5.38 -22.95
CA LYS A 326 6.72 -6.27 -23.39
C LYS A 326 6.03 -6.91 -22.20
N VAL A 327 4.72 -6.79 -22.12
CA VAL A 327 3.88 -7.53 -21.16
C VAL A 327 3.24 -8.71 -21.88
N ARG A 328 3.50 -9.91 -21.39
CA ARG A 328 2.94 -11.16 -21.91
C ARG A 328 1.97 -11.78 -20.92
N ALA A 329 0.77 -12.08 -21.39
CA ALA A 329 -0.16 -12.94 -20.66
C ALA A 329 0.12 -14.38 -21.04
N LEU A 330 0.58 -15.15 -20.10
CA LEU A 330 0.88 -16.57 -20.29
C LEU A 330 -0.24 -17.41 -19.68
N ASP A 331 -0.56 -18.51 -20.31
CA ASP A 331 -1.42 -19.54 -19.71
C ASP A 331 -0.71 -20.11 -18.47
N ALA A 332 -1.40 -20.20 -17.36
CA ALA A 332 -0.80 -20.56 -16.06
C ALA A 332 -0.28 -22.02 -15.98
N VAL A 333 -0.70 -22.88 -16.90
CA VAL A 333 -0.30 -24.29 -16.93
C VAL A 333 0.76 -24.55 -18.01
N THR A 334 0.48 -24.09 -19.22
CA THR A 334 1.34 -24.37 -20.38
C THR A 334 2.43 -23.32 -20.60
N TYR A 335 2.28 -22.13 -20.00
CA TYR A 335 3.13 -20.97 -20.18
C TYR A 335 3.22 -20.46 -21.63
N LYS A 336 2.28 -20.89 -22.48
CA LYS A 336 2.15 -20.32 -23.83
C LYS A 336 1.54 -18.92 -23.75
N ALA A 337 2.09 -17.99 -24.53
CA ALA A 337 1.55 -16.64 -24.61
C ALA A 337 0.18 -16.65 -25.28
N ALA A 338 -0.81 -16.09 -24.57
CA ALA A 338 -2.14 -15.83 -25.11
C ALA A 338 -2.15 -14.51 -25.90
N TRP A 339 -1.45 -13.52 -25.39
CA TRP A 339 -1.25 -12.22 -26.05
C TRP A 339 0.05 -11.55 -25.54
N THR A 340 0.49 -10.55 -26.29
CA THR A 340 1.60 -9.68 -25.93
C THR A 340 1.22 -8.23 -26.19
N TYR A 341 1.40 -7.38 -25.20
CA TYR A 341 1.39 -5.93 -25.33
C TYR A 341 2.84 -5.44 -25.42
N THR A 342 3.10 -4.48 -26.29
CA THR A 342 4.41 -3.81 -26.39
C THR A 342 4.23 -2.36 -26.01
N SER A 343 4.95 -1.94 -24.99
CA SER A 343 5.03 -0.53 -24.56
C SER A 343 5.77 0.31 -25.59
N SER A 344 5.55 1.61 -25.54
CA SER A 344 6.33 2.59 -26.30
C SER A 344 7.73 2.81 -25.74
N VAL A 345 8.05 2.26 -24.57
CA VAL A 345 9.33 2.34 -23.86
C VAL A 345 9.80 0.97 -23.43
N GLU A 346 11.09 0.83 -23.21
CA GLU A 346 11.71 -0.49 -22.92
C GLU A 346 11.38 -1.08 -21.55
N ALA A 347 10.71 -0.33 -20.69
CA ALA A 347 10.31 -0.85 -19.37
C ALA A 347 8.82 -0.67 -19.13
N ALA A 348 8.20 -1.73 -18.64
CA ALA A 348 6.80 -1.78 -18.25
C ALA A 348 6.61 -2.72 -17.07
N THR A 349 5.65 -2.45 -16.20
CA THR A 349 5.35 -3.29 -15.04
C THR A 349 3.86 -3.49 -14.89
N VAL A 350 3.42 -4.71 -14.58
CA VAL A 350 2.02 -4.99 -14.25
C VAL A 350 1.79 -4.65 -12.78
N ARG A 351 0.96 -3.65 -12.52
CA ARG A 351 0.67 -3.14 -11.18
C ARG A 351 -0.54 -3.80 -10.55
N LEU A 352 -1.54 -4.14 -11.36
CA LEU A 352 -2.79 -4.70 -10.87
C LEU A 352 -3.49 -5.51 -11.96
N VAL A 353 -4.20 -6.56 -11.56
CA VAL A 353 -5.17 -7.30 -12.36
C VAL A 353 -6.51 -7.21 -11.65
N ALA A 354 -7.49 -6.57 -12.27
CA ALA A 354 -8.75 -6.28 -11.61
C ALA A 354 -9.87 -6.04 -12.64
N GLY A 355 -11.08 -6.51 -12.37
CA GLY A 355 -12.28 -6.22 -13.18
C GLY A 355 -12.17 -6.63 -14.65
N GLY A 356 -11.44 -7.69 -14.96
CA GLY A 356 -11.20 -8.14 -16.35
C GLY A 356 -10.18 -7.29 -17.12
N HIS A 357 -9.34 -6.55 -16.40
CA HIS A 357 -8.33 -5.67 -16.97
C HIS A 357 -6.95 -5.87 -16.33
N VAL A 358 -5.91 -5.59 -17.09
CA VAL A 358 -4.51 -5.58 -16.65
C VAL A 358 -4.00 -4.14 -16.67
N TYR A 359 -3.57 -3.66 -15.55
CA TYR A 359 -3.07 -2.29 -15.36
C TYR A 359 -1.56 -2.32 -15.42
N VAL A 360 -1.02 -1.69 -16.44
CA VAL A 360 0.40 -1.63 -16.75
C VAL A 360 0.91 -0.21 -16.56
N GLU A 361 2.01 -0.07 -15.90
CA GLU A 361 2.73 1.19 -15.82
C GLU A 361 3.97 1.14 -16.71
N ASP A 362 4.06 2.11 -17.60
CA ASP A 362 5.22 2.28 -18.47
C ASP A 362 6.25 3.22 -17.81
N ALA A 363 7.52 3.06 -18.17
CA ALA A 363 8.62 3.88 -17.61
C ALA A 363 8.50 5.38 -17.90
N ASP A 364 7.67 5.79 -18.86
CA ASP A 364 7.36 7.19 -19.11
C ASP A 364 6.24 7.76 -18.23
N GLY A 365 5.85 7.00 -17.16
CA GLY A 365 4.80 7.42 -16.22
C GLY A 365 3.38 7.30 -16.76
N ARG A 366 3.18 6.55 -17.83
CA ARG A 366 1.85 6.26 -18.37
C ARG A 366 1.27 5.02 -17.69
N LEU A 367 0.06 5.15 -17.18
CA LEU A 367 -0.77 4.02 -16.80
C LEU A 367 -1.60 3.58 -18.02
N VAL A 368 -1.43 2.35 -18.44
CA VAL A 368 -2.14 1.72 -19.56
C VAL A 368 -3.02 0.61 -19.02
N VAL A 369 -4.28 0.57 -19.44
CA VAL A 369 -5.23 -0.47 -19.04
C VAL A 369 -5.54 -1.33 -20.26
N LEU A 370 -5.24 -2.62 -20.11
CA LEU A 370 -5.44 -3.62 -21.15
C LEU A 370 -6.66 -4.47 -20.84
N ASP A 371 -7.40 -4.86 -21.85
CA ASP A 371 -8.40 -5.93 -21.73
C ASP A 371 -7.70 -7.25 -21.39
N GLU A 372 -8.14 -7.92 -20.34
CA GLU A 372 -7.47 -9.13 -19.80
C GLU A 372 -7.45 -10.30 -20.80
N LYS A 373 -8.46 -10.41 -21.66
CA LYS A 373 -8.59 -11.52 -22.62
C LYS A 373 -7.75 -11.31 -23.87
N THR A 374 -7.65 -10.07 -24.34
CA THR A 374 -7.11 -9.76 -25.68
C THR A 374 -5.78 -8.99 -25.64
N GLY A 375 -5.41 -8.38 -24.51
CA GLY A 375 -4.26 -7.50 -24.40
C GLY A 375 -4.40 -6.15 -25.12
N LYS A 376 -5.61 -5.82 -25.62
CA LYS A 376 -5.86 -4.54 -26.30
C LYS A 376 -5.97 -3.42 -25.28
N VAL A 377 -5.40 -2.25 -25.62
CA VAL A 377 -5.53 -1.03 -24.79
C VAL A 377 -6.99 -0.58 -24.79
N THR A 378 -7.57 -0.45 -23.60
CA THR A 378 -8.93 0.04 -23.36
C THR A 378 -8.96 1.45 -22.82
N TRP A 379 -7.90 1.86 -22.15
CA TRP A 379 -7.74 3.21 -21.60
C TRP A 379 -6.28 3.48 -21.24
N SER A 380 -5.89 4.76 -21.21
CA SER A 380 -4.59 5.16 -20.70
C SER A 380 -4.64 6.55 -20.06
N TYR A 381 -3.73 6.80 -19.13
CA TYR A 381 -3.57 8.08 -18.46
C TYR A 381 -2.09 8.37 -18.25
N ARG A 382 -1.65 9.58 -18.62
CA ARG A 382 -0.30 10.04 -18.36
C ARG A 382 -0.28 10.77 -17.01
N ARG A 383 0.48 10.26 -16.07
CA ARG A 383 0.58 10.85 -14.72
C ARG A 383 1.41 12.12 -14.72
N TYR A 384 2.46 12.15 -15.52
CA TYR A 384 3.38 13.26 -15.61
C TYR A 384 3.26 13.91 -17.00
N PRO A 385 3.30 15.27 -17.09
CA PRO A 385 3.16 15.97 -18.38
C PRO A 385 4.33 15.68 -19.34
N GLU A 386 5.51 15.41 -18.80
CA GLU A 386 6.71 15.03 -19.56
C GLU A 386 7.21 13.64 -19.14
N PRO A 387 7.94 12.92 -19.99
CA PRO A 387 8.60 11.69 -19.60
C PRO A 387 9.53 11.99 -18.43
N HIS A 388 9.28 11.33 -17.30
CA HIS A 388 10.09 11.55 -16.10
C HIS A 388 11.36 10.71 -16.23
N PRO A 389 12.57 11.30 -16.27
CA PRO A 389 13.81 10.56 -16.47
C PRO A 389 14.18 9.61 -15.34
N GLN A 390 13.43 9.62 -14.25
CA GLN A 390 13.60 8.74 -13.09
C GLN A 390 12.54 7.64 -12.98
N SER A 391 11.73 7.47 -13.99
CA SER A 391 10.98 6.24 -14.13
C SER A 391 11.93 5.10 -14.60
N ASN A 392 13.15 5.05 -14.07
CA ASN A 392 13.86 3.80 -13.99
C ASN A 392 12.97 2.89 -13.16
N ILE A 393 12.06 2.25 -13.87
CA ILE A 393 11.40 1.05 -13.40
C ILE A 393 12.46 -0.06 -13.48
N ASP A 394 13.58 0.12 -12.83
CA ASP A 394 14.18 -0.98 -12.14
C ASP A 394 13.12 -1.33 -11.11
N ALA A 395 12.32 -2.34 -11.44
CA ALA A 395 11.18 -2.78 -10.67
C ALA A 395 11.52 -3.11 -9.21
N GLU A 396 12.72 -2.92 -8.83
CA GLU A 396 13.35 -3.15 -7.55
C GLU A 396 13.72 -1.92 -6.76
N ASP A 397 13.74 -0.74 -7.36
CA ASP A 397 13.66 0.50 -6.58
C ASP A 397 12.31 0.64 -5.85
N ASP A 398 11.40 -0.29 -6.07
CA ASP A 398 10.26 -0.59 -5.20
C ASP A 398 10.68 -1.00 -3.76
N ILE A 399 11.95 -1.28 -3.53
CA ILE A 399 12.59 -1.45 -2.21
C ILE A 399 12.30 -0.27 -1.29
N ARG A 400 12.20 0.91 -1.83
CA ARG A 400 11.93 2.10 -1.04
C ARG A 400 10.44 2.31 -0.72
N GLY A 401 9.55 1.40 -1.17
CA GLY A 401 8.11 1.43 -0.87
C GLY A 401 7.37 2.67 -1.37
N PHE A 402 8.11 3.63 -1.91
CA PHE A 402 7.63 4.93 -2.33
C PHE A 402 8.02 5.29 -3.77
N ALA A 403 9.04 4.65 -4.35
CA ALA A 403 9.51 5.02 -5.68
C ALA A 403 8.49 4.68 -6.78
N VAL A 404 7.73 3.58 -6.60
CA VAL A 404 6.65 3.20 -7.52
C VAL A 404 5.47 2.66 -6.72
N PRO A 405 4.62 3.54 -6.20
CA PRO A 405 3.50 3.13 -5.39
C PRO A 405 2.51 2.29 -6.21
N GLY A 406 2.05 1.18 -5.63
CA GLY A 406 0.99 0.36 -6.21
C GLY A 406 -0.29 1.15 -6.41
N ILE A 407 -1.11 0.72 -7.35
CA ILE A 407 -2.45 1.26 -7.58
C ILE A 407 -3.49 0.46 -6.80
N ALA A 408 -4.63 1.05 -6.47
CA ALA A 408 -5.68 0.40 -5.72
C ALA A 408 -7.05 0.53 -6.39
N THR A 409 -7.92 -0.43 -6.15
CA THR A 409 -9.32 -0.39 -6.57
C THR A 409 -10.27 -0.71 -5.43
N ALA A 410 -11.41 -0.04 -5.40
CA ALA A 410 -12.60 -0.39 -4.62
C ALA A 410 -13.85 0.27 -5.21
N ARG A 411 -15.00 -0.43 -5.20
CA ARG A 411 -16.31 0.08 -5.63
C ARG A 411 -16.27 0.85 -6.95
N SER A 412 -15.78 0.22 -8.01
CA SER A 412 -15.69 0.78 -9.37
C SER A 412 -14.79 2.03 -9.47
N ARG A 413 -13.90 2.26 -8.51
CA ARG A 413 -12.93 3.36 -8.53
C ARG A 413 -11.51 2.83 -8.61
N LEU A 414 -10.66 3.65 -9.20
CA LEU A 414 -9.21 3.40 -9.29
C LEU A 414 -8.49 4.55 -8.59
N PHE A 415 -7.50 4.21 -7.77
CA PHE A 415 -6.67 5.16 -7.02
C PHE A 415 -5.22 5.00 -7.45
N VAL A 416 -4.65 6.09 -7.95
CA VAL A 416 -3.33 6.10 -8.57
C VAL A 416 -2.47 7.13 -7.86
N PRO A 417 -1.52 6.70 -7.04
CA PRO A 417 -0.54 7.59 -6.45
C PRO A 417 0.54 7.96 -7.46
N SER A 418 1.22 9.07 -7.23
CA SER A 418 2.43 9.46 -7.96
C SER A 418 3.63 9.54 -7.02
N ALA A 419 4.82 9.41 -7.58
CA ALA A 419 6.07 9.60 -6.84
C ALA A 419 6.26 11.05 -6.35
N GLU A 420 5.53 12.01 -6.95
CA GLU A 420 5.59 13.44 -6.60
C GLU A 420 4.62 13.81 -5.45
N GLY A 421 3.96 12.84 -4.84
CA GLY A 421 3.09 13.09 -3.68
C GLY A 421 1.62 13.32 -4.00
N THR A 422 1.16 13.04 -5.21
CA THR A 422 -0.28 13.15 -5.51
C THR A 422 -0.97 11.79 -5.43
N LEU A 423 -2.23 11.81 -5.03
CA LEU A 423 -3.16 10.68 -5.13
C LEU A 423 -4.35 11.10 -6.00
N ILE A 424 -4.55 10.37 -7.09
CA ILE A 424 -5.60 10.65 -8.06
C ILE A 424 -6.67 9.55 -7.98
N ALA A 425 -7.93 9.94 -7.87
CA ALA A 425 -9.05 9.01 -7.97
C ALA A 425 -9.74 9.12 -9.31
N PHE A 426 -10.06 7.97 -9.86
CA PHE A 426 -10.86 7.81 -11.06
C PHE A 426 -12.11 7.01 -10.77
N GLY A 427 -13.18 7.31 -11.49
CA GLY A 427 -14.43 6.55 -11.47
C GLY A 427 -14.94 6.33 -12.89
N LYS A 428 -16.08 5.70 -13.03
CA LYS A 428 -16.72 5.45 -14.32
C LYS A 428 -16.97 6.78 -15.05
N ALA A 429 -16.63 6.81 -16.35
CA ALA A 429 -16.87 7.97 -17.21
C ALA A 429 -18.36 8.16 -17.49
#